data_4991e5e4168c876a474cfa0634fa79aa
#
_entry.id   4991e5e4168c876a474cfa0634fa79aa
#
_cell.length_a   1.000
_cell.length_b   1.000
_cell.length_c   1.000
_cell.angle_alpha   90.00
_cell.angle_beta   90.00
_cell.angle_gamma   90.00
#
_symmetry.space_group_name_H-M   'P 1'
#
loop_
_entity.id
_entity.type
_entity.pdbx_description
1 polymer ?
#
loop_
_entity_poly.entity_id
_entity_poly.type
_entity_poly.pdbx_seq_one_letter_code
_entity_poly.pdbx_strand_id
1 'polypeptide(L)'
;MQHFFVSPEQVREEKIYVEGSDVNHMKNVLRMKTGEELTIGDGDGWLYVCVVESYEEDMAVLKILEKKKDESELPSKIYLFQGLPKQDKMELIVQKAVELGVYQVIPVATKRAVVKLDAKKAKKKVERWQQIAVSAAKQAGRGIIPAAVSYTHLRAHETDQYL
;
A
#
# COMPACT_ATOMS: atom_id res chain seq x y z
N MET A 1 -8.93 14.55 -6.43
CA MET A 1 -9.84 13.39 -6.56
C MET A 1 -9.43 12.38 -5.50
N GLN A 2 -10.38 11.78 -4.79
CA GLN A 2 -10.07 10.79 -3.73
C GLN A 2 -9.65 9.47 -4.38
N HIS A 3 -8.70 8.77 -3.73
CA HIS A 3 -8.17 7.51 -4.23
C HIS A 3 -8.29 6.40 -3.19
N PHE A 4 -8.86 5.25 -3.61
CA PHE A 4 -9.04 4.06 -2.78
C PHE A 4 -8.51 2.83 -3.50
N PHE A 5 -8.33 1.74 -2.75
CA PHE A 5 -7.97 0.44 -3.29
C PHE A 5 -9.06 -0.57 -2.99
N VAL A 6 -9.30 -1.46 -3.96
CA VAL A 6 -10.16 -2.63 -3.81
C VAL A 6 -9.42 -3.87 -4.28
N SER A 7 -9.88 -5.04 -3.88
CA SER A 7 -9.41 -6.28 -4.49
C SER A 7 -10.05 -6.47 -5.87
N PRO A 8 -9.40 -7.18 -6.82
CA PRO A 8 -9.98 -7.44 -8.14
C PRO A 8 -11.36 -8.12 -8.08
N GLU A 9 -11.63 -8.89 -7.03
CA GLU A 9 -12.92 -9.58 -6.81
C GLU A 9 -14.08 -8.62 -6.53
N GLN A 10 -13.78 -7.41 -6.06
CA GLN A 10 -14.76 -6.36 -5.80
C GLN A 10 -15.15 -5.60 -7.07
N VAL A 11 -14.42 -5.81 -8.17
CA VAL A 11 -14.73 -5.25 -9.49
C VAL A 11 -15.59 -6.23 -10.27
N ARG A 12 -16.84 -5.88 -10.53
CA ARG A 12 -17.82 -6.74 -11.23
C ARG A 12 -18.48 -5.97 -12.37
N GLU A 13 -18.20 -6.40 -13.59
CA GLU A 13 -18.75 -5.78 -14.81
C GLU A 13 -18.53 -4.25 -14.85
N GLU A 14 -19.57 -3.46 -14.68
CA GLU A 14 -19.53 -2.00 -14.70
C GLU A 14 -19.56 -1.36 -13.31
N LYS A 15 -19.46 -2.16 -12.24
CA LYS A 15 -19.57 -1.70 -10.85
C LYS A 15 -18.42 -2.16 -9.99
N ILE A 16 -18.12 -1.38 -8.96
CA ILE A 16 -17.20 -1.73 -7.88
C ILE A 16 -17.95 -1.70 -6.56
N TYR A 17 -17.75 -2.73 -5.77
CA TYR A 17 -18.37 -2.89 -4.45
C TYR A 17 -17.31 -2.66 -3.38
N VAL A 18 -17.33 -1.49 -2.74
CA VAL A 18 -16.43 -1.16 -1.65
C VAL A 18 -17.04 -1.61 -0.35
N GLU A 19 -16.27 -2.32 0.48
CA GLU A 19 -16.70 -2.89 1.75
C GLU A 19 -15.74 -2.49 2.89
N GLY A 20 -16.18 -2.69 4.14
CA GLY A 20 -15.35 -2.54 5.33
C GLY A 20 -15.02 -1.09 5.69
N SER A 21 -13.80 -0.85 6.17
CA SER A 21 -13.38 0.45 6.71
C SER A 21 -13.41 1.59 5.70
N ASP A 22 -13.24 1.28 4.42
CA ASP A 22 -13.22 2.29 3.37
C ASP A 22 -14.62 2.88 3.13
N VAL A 23 -15.71 2.11 3.33
CA VAL A 23 -17.09 2.64 3.30
C VAL A 23 -17.29 3.71 4.38
N ASN A 24 -16.87 3.40 5.61
CA ASN A 24 -16.94 4.37 6.71
C ASN A 24 -16.09 5.62 6.42
N HIS A 25 -14.93 5.44 5.82
CA HIS A 25 -14.07 6.55 5.41
C HIS A 25 -14.75 7.43 4.36
N MET A 26 -15.33 6.83 3.31
CA MET A 26 -16.06 7.54 2.27
C MET A 26 -17.26 8.30 2.84
N LYS A 27 -18.13 7.60 3.60
CA LYS A 27 -19.41 8.12 4.06
C LYS A 27 -19.29 9.12 5.22
N ASN A 28 -18.47 8.82 6.23
CA ASN A 28 -18.44 9.55 7.50
C ASN A 28 -17.24 10.50 7.63
N VAL A 29 -16.09 10.15 7.09
CA VAL A 29 -14.87 10.99 7.17
C VAL A 29 -14.83 11.98 6.03
N LEU A 30 -14.92 11.49 4.78
CA LEU A 30 -14.90 12.34 3.59
C LEU A 30 -16.26 12.91 3.24
N ARG A 31 -17.33 12.32 3.77
CA ARG A 31 -18.73 12.71 3.54
C ARG A 31 -19.08 12.77 2.05
N MET A 32 -18.56 11.82 1.30
CA MET A 32 -18.81 11.73 -0.14
C MET A 32 -20.30 11.44 -0.42
N LYS A 33 -20.84 12.18 -1.36
CA LYS A 33 -22.24 12.06 -1.76
C LYS A 33 -22.38 11.22 -3.03
N THR A 34 -23.58 10.69 -3.24
CA THR A 34 -23.96 10.09 -4.53
C THR A 34 -23.73 11.10 -5.65
N GLY A 35 -23.13 10.66 -6.76
CA GLY A 35 -22.75 11.50 -7.88
C GLY A 35 -21.34 12.07 -7.80
N GLU A 36 -20.63 11.92 -6.68
CA GLU A 36 -19.24 12.38 -6.59
C GLU A 36 -18.27 11.37 -7.21
N GLU A 37 -17.25 11.90 -7.89
CA GLU A 37 -16.25 11.10 -8.56
C GLU A 37 -15.07 10.76 -7.63
N LEU A 38 -14.50 9.56 -7.85
CA LEU A 38 -13.32 9.08 -7.18
C LEU A 38 -12.54 8.13 -8.10
N THR A 39 -11.29 7.85 -7.71
CA THR A 39 -10.44 6.89 -8.41
C THR A 39 -10.28 5.63 -7.54
N ILE A 40 -10.36 4.48 -8.17
CA ILE A 40 -10.14 3.17 -7.55
C ILE A 40 -8.96 2.48 -8.24
N GLY A 41 -7.99 2.00 -7.46
CA GLY A 41 -6.97 1.07 -7.93
C GLY A 41 -7.31 -0.36 -7.53
N ASP A 42 -7.08 -1.35 -8.40
CA ASP A 42 -7.28 -2.76 -8.09
C ASP A 42 -6.02 -3.46 -7.55
N GLY A 43 -4.92 -2.72 -7.46
CA GLY A 43 -3.63 -3.27 -7.02
C GLY A 43 -2.89 -4.09 -8.09
N ASP A 44 -3.50 -4.33 -9.24
CA ASP A 44 -2.98 -5.10 -10.38
C ASP A 44 -2.59 -4.22 -11.57
N GLY A 45 -2.56 -2.91 -11.36
CA GLY A 45 -2.14 -1.91 -12.35
C GLY A 45 -3.28 -1.36 -13.21
N TRP A 46 -4.53 -1.47 -12.75
CA TRP A 46 -5.67 -0.81 -13.36
C TRP A 46 -6.25 0.26 -12.45
N LEU A 47 -6.59 1.38 -13.03
CA LEU A 47 -7.29 2.49 -12.41
C LEU A 47 -8.68 2.63 -13.01
N TYR A 48 -9.64 2.84 -12.13
CA TYR A 48 -11.05 3.05 -12.49
C TYR A 48 -11.47 4.44 -12.03
N VAL A 49 -11.94 5.26 -12.92
CA VAL A 49 -12.69 6.47 -12.58
C VAL A 49 -14.11 6.07 -12.33
N CYS A 50 -14.60 6.34 -11.14
CA CYS A 50 -15.90 5.90 -10.69
C CYS A 50 -16.71 7.06 -10.14
N VAL A 51 -18.03 6.87 -10.08
CA VAL A 51 -18.96 7.75 -9.39
C VAL A 51 -19.68 6.95 -8.31
N VAL A 52 -19.93 7.56 -7.15
CA VAL A 52 -20.75 6.94 -6.10
C VAL A 52 -22.18 6.82 -6.58
N GLU A 53 -22.65 5.60 -6.78
CA GLU A 53 -24.02 5.30 -7.22
C GLU A 53 -24.98 5.24 -6.02
N SER A 54 -24.63 4.49 -4.99
CA SER A 54 -25.42 4.35 -3.76
C SER A 54 -24.57 3.91 -2.58
N TYR A 55 -25.12 4.10 -1.38
CA TYR A 55 -24.63 3.52 -0.14
C TYR A 55 -25.67 2.55 0.39
N GLU A 56 -25.26 1.30 0.58
CA GLU A 56 -26.03 0.28 1.30
C GLU A 56 -25.55 0.21 2.76
N GLU A 57 -26.10 -0.73 3.56
CA GLU A 57 -25.86 -0.76 5.00
C GLU A 57 -24.35 -0.80 5.35
N ASP A 58 -23.57 -1.69 4.72
CA ASP A 58 -22.13 -1.86 4.95
C ASP A 58 -21.30 -1.79 3.65
N MET A 59 -21.86 -1.23 2.59
CA MET A 59 -21.25 -1.25 1.27
C MET A 59 -21.50 0.07 0.53
N ALA A 60 -20.51 0.49 -0.27
CA ALA A 60 -20.67 1.54 -1.25
C ALA A 60 -20.63 0.93 -2.65
N VAL A 61 -21.64 1.23 -3.46
CA VAL A 61 -21.71 0.80 -4.85
C VAL A 61 -21.24 1.95 -5.72
N LEU A 62 -20.21 1.67 -6.52
CA LEU A 62 -19.62 2.63 -7.44
C LEU A 62 -19.91 2.18 -8.88
N LYS A 63 -20.29 3.12 -9.71
CA LYS A 63 -20.40 2.90 -11.16
C LYS A 63 -19.09 3.28 -11.81
N ILE A 64 -18.54 2.41 -12.66
CA ILE A 64 -17.32 2.66 -13.43
C ILE A 64 -17.69 3.59 -14.60
N LEU A 65 -16.98 4.71 -14.71
CA LEU A 65 -17.09 5.64 -15.85
C LEU A 65 -16.01 5.37 -16.88
N GLU A 66 -14.79 5.07 -16.39
CA GLU A 66 -13.62 4.82 -17.23
C GLU A 66 -12.71 3.78 -16.56
N LYS A 67 -12.15 2.87 -17.36
CA LYS A 67 -11.10 1.95 -16.96
C LYS A 67 -9.85 2.27 -17.76
N LYS A 68 -8.73 2.50 -17.10
CA LYS A 68 -7.44 2.78 -17.74
C LYS A 68 -6.30 2.03 -17.07
N LYS A 69 -5.27 1.76 -17.84
CA LYS A 69 -4.03 1.22 -17.27
C LYS A 69 -3.35 2.28 -16.42
N ASP A 70 -2.83 1.89 -15.28
CA ASP A 70 -2.03 2.80 -14.47
C ASP A 70 -0.67 3.02 -15.13
N GLU A 71 -0.45 4.24 -15.61
CA GLU A 71 0.81 4.68 -16.20
C GLU A 71 1.71 5.41 -15.19
N SER A 72 1.24 5.58 -13.94
CA SER A 72 2.01 6.28 -12.89
C SER A 72 3.08 5.38 -12.25
N GLU A 73 2.96 4.06 -12.42
CA GLU A 73 3.92 3.12 -11.87
C GLU A 73 5.22 3.06 -12.69
N LEU A 74 6.33 2.91 -11.98
CA LEU A 74 7.63 2.77 -12.63
C LEU A 74 7.68 1.47 -13.45
N PRO A 75 8.29 1.49 -14.65
CA PRO A 75 8.43 0.30 -15.49
C PRO A 75 9.33 -0.78 -14.86
N SER A 76 10.14 -0.39 -13.87
CA SER A 76 11.06 -1.26 -13.15
C SER A 76 10.59 -1.50 -11.73
N LYS A 77 10.69 -2.74 -11.25
CA LYS A 77 10.40 -3.10 -9.86
C LYS A 77 11.61 -2.79 -8.98
N ILE A 78 11.47 -1.78 -8.12
CA ILE A 78 12.51 -1.36 -7.17
C ILE A 78 12.26 -2.03 -5.82
N TYR A 79 13.25 -2.78 -5.32
CA TYR A 79 13.23 -3.43 -4.00
C TYR A 79 14.16 -2.69 -3.06
N LEU A 80 13.63 -2.16 -1.96
CA LEU A 80 14.43 -1.48 -0.93
C LEU A 80 14.75 -2.45 0.21
N PHE A 81 16.01 -2.87 0.31
CA PHE A 81 16.55 -3.60 1.47
C PHE A 81 17.01 -2.60 2.52
N GLN A 82 16.19 -2.39 3.54
CA GLN A 82 16.44 -1.35 4.55
C GLN A 82 16.90 -1.96 5.87
N GLY A 83 18.14 -1.67 6.27
CA GLY A 83 18.61 -1.97 7.63
C GLY A 83 17.75 -1.25 8.68
N LEU A 84 17.41 -1.95 9.78
CA LEU A 84 16.57 -1.39 10.82
C LEU A 84 17.23 -0.16 11.46
N PRO A 85 16.68 1.04 11.29
CA PRO A 85 17.19 2.25 11.90
C PRO A 85 16.81 2.32 13.38
N LYS A 86 17.46 3.21 14.11
CA LYS A 86 17.08 3.55 15.49
C LYS A 86 15.75 4.30 15.48
N GLN A 87 14.94 4.09 16.51
CA GLN A 87 13.65 4.75 16.73
C GLN A 87 12.64 4.50 15.58
N ASP A 88 11.72 5.45 15.38
CA ASP A 88 10.61 5.31 14.42
C ASP A 88 10.95 5.79 13.00
N LYS A 89 12.26 5.98 12.70
CA LYS A 89 12.71 6.41 11.37
C LYS A 89 12.27 5.46 10.24
N MET A 90 12.03 4.19 10.56
CA MET A 90 11.56 3.23 9.57
C MET A 90 10.19 3.60 9.00
N GLU A 91 9.31 4.20 9.80
CA GLU A 91 7.99 4.65 9.34
C GLU A 91 8.11 5.73 8.25
N LEU A 92 8.99 6.72 8.49
CA LEU A 92 9.27 7.76 7.49
C LEU A 92 9.92 7.19 6.23
N ILE A 93 10.86 6.23 6.37
CA ILE A 93 11.52 5.58 5.24
C ILE A 93 10.49 4.84 4.39
N VAL A 94 9.60 4.06 4.99
CA VAL A 94 8.53 3.35 4.27
C VAL A 94 7.64 4.34 3.54
N GLN A 95 7.17 5.37 4.23
CA GLN A 95 6.34 6.41 3.62
C GLN A 95 7.01 7.01 2.38
N LYS A 96 8.24 7.52 2.52
CA LYS A 96 8.95 8.17 1.42
C LYS A 96 9.33 7.22 0.29
N ALA A 97 9.71 5.99 0.60
CA ALA A 97 9.99 4.99 -0.41
C ALA A 97 8.74 4.68 -1.26
N VAL A 98 7.57 4.58 -0.61
CA VAL A 98 6.30 4.36 -1.30
C VAL A 98 5.95 5.56 -2.19
N GLU A 99 6.04 6.78 -1.67
CA GLU A 99 5.80 8.00 -2.45
C GLU A 99 6.72 8.10 -3.69
N LEU A 100 7.94 7.55 -3.61
CA LEU A 100 8.94 7.54 -4.69
C LEU A 100 8.83 6.35 -5.66
N GLY A 101 7.82 5.48 -5.50
CA GLY A 101 7.59 4.41 -6.46
C GLY A 101 8.23 3.05 -6.12
N VAL A 102 8.69 2.82 -4.87
CA VAL A 102 9.20 1.50 -4.49
C VAL A 102 8.14 0.41 -4.73
N TYR A 103 8.58 -0.74 -5.26
CA TYR A 103 7.71 -1.89 -5.43
C TYR A 103 7.56 -2.69 -4.12
N GLN A 104 8.65 -2.79 -3.34
CA GLN A 104 8.64 -3.55 -2.10
C GLN A 104 9.69 -3.02 -1.12
N VAL A 105 9.35 -2.96 0.17
CA VAL A 105 10.28 -2.64 1.25
C VAL A 105 10.57 -3.90 2.05
N ILE A 106 11.85 -4.25 2.19
CA ILE A 106 12.33 -5.44 2.88
C ILE A 106 13.17 -4.99 4.08
N PRO A 107 12.59 -5.01 5.29
CA PRO A 107 13.35 -4.72 6.51
C PRO A 107 14.42 -5.77 6.76
N VAL A 108 15.64 -5.33 7.04
CA VAL A 108 16.79 -6.21 7.22
C VAL A 108 17.38 -6.04 8.62
N ALA A 109 17.53 -7.14 9.35
CA ALA A 109 18.37 -7.17 10.53
C ALA A 109 19.82 -7.42 10.12
N THR A 110 20.65 -6.42 10.26
CA THR A 110 22.09 -6.60 10.10
C THR A 110 22.75 -6.97 11.41
N LYS A 111 23.92 -7.63 11.36
CA LYS A 111 24.72 -8.01 12.55
C LYS A 111 25.04 -6.82 13.46
N ARG A 112 25.11 -5.61 12.87
CA ARG A 112 25.36 -4.33 13.57
C ARG A 112 24.08 -3.54 13.88
N ALA A 113 22.90 -4.07 13.56
CA ALA A 113 21.64 -3.41 13.89
C ALA A 113 21.48 -3.32 15.42
N VAL A 114 21.29 -2.12 15.91
CA VAL A 114 21.09 -1.83 17.33
C VAL A 114 19.77 -2.40 17.84
N VAL A 115 18.83 -2.62 16.95
CA VAL A 115 17.47 -3.09 17.27
C VAL A 115 17.37 -4.58 16.95
N LYS A 116 17.33 -5.40 18.02
CA LYS A 116 16.96 -6.82 17.91
C LYS A 116 15.45 -6.92 18.19
N LEU A 117 14.69 -7.34 17.21
CA LEU A 117 13.27 -7.59 17.37
C LEU A 117 13.03 -9.09 17.60
N ASP A 118 12.29 -9.43 18.65
CA ASP A 118 11.71 -10.76 18.76
C ASP A 118 10.61 -10.96 17.69
N ALA A 119 10.26 -12.21 17.39
CA ALA A 119 9.31 -12.53 16.32
C ALA A 119 7.93 -11.84 16.50
N LYS A 120 7.44 -11.70 17.74
CA LYS A 120 6.16 -11.05 18.04
C LYS A 120 6.21 -9.55 17.79
N LYS A 121 7.29 -8.89 18.20
CA LYS A 121 7.49 -7.45 17.96
C LYS A 121 7.74 -7.17 16.48
N ALA A 122 8.49 -8.06 15.81
CA ALA A 122 8.72 -7.96 14.36
C ALA A 122 7.41 -7.98 13.58
N LYS A 123 6.52 -8.94 13.88
CA LYS A 123 5.20 -9.05 13.23
C LYS A 123 4.39 -7.76 13.40
N LYS A 124 4.25 -7.24 14.62
CA LYS A 124 3.51 -5.99 14.88
C LYS A 124 4.11 -4.78 14.14
N LYS A 125 5.43 -4.70 14.05
CA LYS A 125 6.08 -3.62 13.31
C LYS A 125 5.86 -3.73 11.79
N VAL A 126 5.92 -4.92 11.23
CA VAL A 126 5.61 -5.15 9.80
C VAL A 126 4.15 -4.79 9.50
N GLU A 127 3.20 -5.18 10.34
CA GLU A 127 1.79 -4.78 10.22
C GLU A 127 1.64 -3.25 10.23
N ARG A 128 2.34 -2.57 11.14
CA ARG A 128 2.34 -1.10 11.21
C ARG A 128 2.94 -0.47 9.94
N TRP A 129 4.08 -0.98 9.45
CA TRP A 129 4.71 -0.48 8.22
C TRP A 129 3.84 -0.73 6.99
N GLN A 130 3.12 -1.85 6.95
CA GLN A 130 2.15 -2.11 5.89
C GLN A 130 1.01 -1.08 5.88
N GLN A 131 0.48 -0.70 7.04
CA GLN A 131 -0.54 0.34 7.13
C GLN A 131 -0.03 1.69 6.62
N ILE A 132 1.23 2.03 6.94
CA ILE A 132 1.87 3.25 6.43
C ILE A 132 2.04 3.17 4.92
N ALA A 133 2.46 2.03 4.37
CA ALA A 133 2.58 1.84 2.93
C ALA A 133 1.24 2.02 2.21
N VAL A 134 0.15 1.46 2.76
CA VAL A 134 -1.21 1.64 2.22
C VAL A 134 -1.61 3.12 2.22
N SER A 135 -1.40 3.82 3.34
CA SER A 135 -1.75 5.24 3.45
C SER A 135 -0.95 6.11 2.49
N ALA A 136 0.35 5.85 2.38
CA ALA A 136 1.23 6.57 1.46
C ALA A 136 0.88 6.31 -0.01
N ALA A 137 0.54 5.06 -0.37
CA ALA A 137 0.12 4.70 -1.72
C ALA A 137 -1.20 5.39 -2.09
N LYS A 138 -2.18 5.42 -1.19
CA LYS A 138 -3.45 6.15 -1.37
C LYS A 138 -3.20 7.65 -1.59
N GLN A 139 -2.34 8.27 -0.76
CA GLN A 139 -2.03 9.69 -0.85
C GLN A 139 -1.25 10.06 -2.11
N ALA A 140 -0.32 9.19 -2.53
CA ALA A 140 0.48 9.41 -3.73
C ALA A 140 -0.25 9.02 -5.03
N GLY A 141 -1.47 8.49 -4.95
CA GLY A 141 -2.27 8.06 -6.11
C GLY A 141 -1.65 6.89 -6.87
N ARG A 142 -0.93 6.00 -6.18
CA ARG A 142 -0.29 4.84 -6.79
C ARG A 142 -1.32 3.79 -7.22
N GLY A 143 -1.05 3.05 -8.29
CA GLY A 143 -1.88 1.94 -8.76
C GLY A 143 -1.65 0.63 -8.01
N ILE A 144 -0.52 0.51 -7.28
CA ILE A 144 -0.20 -0.65 -6.45
C ILE A 144 0.04 -0.26 -5.00
N ILE A 145 -0.20 -1.20 -4.09
CA ILE A 145 0.19 -1.07 -2.69
C ILE A 145 1.49 -1.84 -2.49
N PRO A 146 2.63 -1.17 -2.25
CA PRO A 146 3.88 -1.85 -1.96
C PRO A 146 3.78 -2.72 -0.72
N ALA A 147 4.25 -3.97 -0.82
CA ALA A 147 4.28 -4.84 0.34
C ALA A 147 5.44 -4.47 1.27
N ALA A 148 5.15 -4.27 2.54
CA ALA A 148 6.14 -4.31 3.60
C ALA A 148 6.28 -5.79 4.02
N VAL A 149 7.28 -6.47 3.47
CA VAL A 149 7.45 -7.89 3.72
C VAL A 149 8.08 -8.21 5.07
N SER A 150 7.94 -9.47 5.41
CA SER A 150 8.51 -10.09 6.59
C SER A 150 10.01 -9.79 6.73
N TYR A 151 10.38 -9.44 7.93
CA TYR A 151 11.73 -9.27 8.43
C TYR A 151 12.67 -10.41 7.97
N THR A 152 13.71 -10.07 7.22
CA THR A 152 14.71 -11.01 6.74
C THR A 152 16.02 -10.84 7.48
N HIS A 153 16.58 -11.93 7.98
CA HIS A 153 17.94 -11.96 8.48
C HIS A 153 18.86 -12.17 7.28
N LEU A 154 19.51 -11.12 6.83
CA LEU A 154 20.68 -11.29 5.96
C LEU A 154 21.83 -11.79 6.84
N ARG A 155 22.17 -13.05 6.73
CA ARG A 155 23.52 -13.50 7.03
C ARG A 155 24.39 -12.90 5.94
N ALA A 156 25.26 -11.97 6.31
CA ALA A 156 26.35 -11.57 5.43
C ALA A 156 27.12 -12.86 5.09
N HIS A 157 27.13 -13.26 3.82
CA HIS A 157 28.21 -14.11 3.34
C HIS A 157 29.47 -13.25 3.50
N GLU A 158 30.23 -13.56 4.53
CA GLU A 158 31.59 -13.11 4.62
C GLU A 158 32.30 -13.75 3.43
N THR A 159 32.54 -12.99 2.39
CA THR A 159 33.54 -13.31 1.38
C THR A 159 34.92 -13.15 2.02
N ASP A 160 35.26 -14.06 2.92
CA ASP A 160 36.62 -14.28 3.40
C ASP A 160 37.41 -15.18 2.44
N GLN A 161 37.28 -14.91 1.17
CA GLN A 161 38.10 -15.59 0.16
C GLN A 161 38.54 -14.59 -0.90
N TYR A 162 39.42 -13.66 -0.56
CA TYR A 162 40.35 -13.00 -1.48
C TYR A 162 41.23 -12.05 -0.64
N LEU A 163 42.23 -12.62 0.03
CA LEU A 163 43.52 -12.01 0.30
C LEU A 163 44.61 -13.10 0.09
#